data_d2b227f6c935bf489788e98d1cada469
#
_entry.id   d2b227f6c935bf489788e98d1cada469
#
_cell.length_a   1.000
_cell.length_b   1.000
_cell.length_c   1.000
_cell.angle_alpha   90.00
_cell.angle_beta   90.00
_cell.angle_gamma   90.00
#
_symmetry.space_group_name_H-M   'P 1'
#
loop_
_entity.id
_entity.type
_entity.pdbx_description
1 polymer ?
#
loop_
_entity_poly.entity_id
_entity_poly.type
_entity_poly.pdbx_seq_one_letter_code
_entity_poly.pdbx_strand_id
1 'polypeptide(L)'
;MALAALSFTSCKSDLLDTNPTDQVSGDTMLKTTDGGYMALNGMIRYFWQWGQTTTGNYHQCFGPQSYNLMADLMGEDMVMSAQGSGWFWFDYLYNVKSRWNSTAWRSYDTWNYYYTIISNANYIINGKEGMTGSTEDIDYIIGNAYAFRAYSYAYCAMIFARSYIGHEDRLSIPIYTEPTFAGTAGKARSTNREVFAQAMSDINEAISLLGTKAQKHCSHFDQYVANGLKARIALYMGDYQTAHDAAAIAVKGGSFAFNKDFHYNDATDKSVLWGAEIIQAQGTTNPQFLAHMDIRYNNGGGYGGKARKCASAWLYNKMAPNDARTKWWNYETLQDNTTKGYQQWKFLFADPANTYTGADHIFMRAPEMQLIIAETACRLGNESEAKAALNELMKTRQEGYDCSSKTGTALGKLTTDETGSLLEEIILQRRIELWGEYGRVYDIKRLRQGFKRTADMGHPVAALLNNLHTDDPETFDWVLTFPSKEVDANKLILQNPTGSYPTNEDLEGDDPSKAPKTE
;
A
#
# COMPACT_ATOMS: atom_id res chain seq x y z
N MET A 1 -13.57 7.37 -80.68
CA MET A 1 -13.83 7.24 -79.23
C MET A 1 -12.87 6.20 -78.69
N ALA A 2 -11.79 6.63 -78.04
CA ALA A 2 -10.82 5.75 -77.41
C ALA A 2 -11.03 5.85 -75.88
N LEU A 3 -11.41 4.74 -75.24
CA LEU A 3 -11.53 4.64 -73.80
C LEU A 3 -10.12 4.42 -73.22
N ALA A 4 -9.61 5.35 -72.44
CA ALA A 4 -8.40 5.17 -71.67
C ALA A 4 -8.76 4.45 -70.35
N ALA A 5 -8.24 3.25 -70.15
CA ALA A 5 -8.32 2.51 -68.90
C ALA A 5 -7.24 3.07 -67.94
N LEU A 6 -7.66 3.72 -66.88
CA LEU A 6 -6.80 4.10 -65.76
C LEU A 6 -6.62 2.87 -64.84
N SER A 7 -5.43 2.31 -64.86
CA SER A 7 -4.98 1.31 -63.86
C SER A 7 -4.64 1.97 -62.56
N PHE A 8 -5.44 1.75 -61.52
CA PHE A 8 -5.09 2.06 -60.12
C PHE A 8 -4.02 1.08 -59.65
N THR A 9 -2.80 1.56 -59.53
CA THR A 9 -1.77 0.85 -58.77
C THR A 9 -2.13 0.94 -57.30
N SER A 10 -2.45 -0.22 -56.69
CA SER A 10 -2.61 -0.38 -55.24
C SER A 10 -1.33 0.11 -54.55
N CYS A 11 -1.45 1.11 -53.70
CA CYS A 11 -0.38 1.45 -52.74
C CYS A 11 -0.10 0.28 -51.83
N LYS A 12 1.16 -0.13 -51.76
CA LYS A 12 1.64 -1.14 -50.82
C LYS A 12 1.32 -0.74 -49.37
N SER A 13 0.87 -1.73 -48.60
CA SER A 13 0.51 -1.60 -47.18
C SER A 13 1.66 -1.10 -46.28
N ASP A 14 2.88 -1.09 -46.78
CA ASP A 14 4.09 -0.69 -46.04
C ASP A 14 4.19 0.82 -45.73
N LEU A 15 3.32 1.66 -46.33
CA LEU A 15 3.28 3.11 -46.08
C LEU A 15 2.41 3.50 -44.86
N LEU A 16 1.70 2.53 -44.25
CA LEU A 16 0.85 2.76 -43.07
C LEU A 16 1.51 2.28 -41.78
N ASP A 17 2.64 1.59 -41.85
CA ASP A 17 3.46 1.21 -40.68
C ASP A 17 4.48 2.31 -40.36
N THR A 18 4.00 3.50 -40.05
CA THR A 18 4.85 4.54 -39.49
C THR A 18 4.97 4.34 -37.98
N ASN A 19 6.02 3.67 -37.54
CA ASN A 19 6.44 3.80 -36.16
C ASN A 19 6.82 5.27 -35.93
N PRO A 20 6.28 5.95 -34.89
CA PRO A 20 6.70 7.31 -34.56
C PRO A 20 8.22 7.32 -34.37
N THR A 21 8.93 8.16 -35.10
CA THR A 21 10.39 8.28 -35.02
C THR A 21 10.89 8.73 -33.65
N ASP A 22 10.00 9.24 -32.81
CA ASP A 22 10.29 9.79 -31.49
C ASP A 22 9.83 8.88 -30.31
N GLN A 23 9.23 7.72 -30.59
CA GLN A 23 8.83 6.73 -29.58
C GLN A 23 9.28 5.33 -30.00
N VAL A 24 10.05 4.68 -29.15
CA VAL A 24 10.39 3.27 -29.31
C VAL A 24 9.12 2.46 -29.03
N SER A 25 8.68 1.61 -29.97
CA SER A 25 7.55 0.71 -29.71
C SER A 25 7.89 -0.22 -28.55
N GLY A 26 6.89 -0.56 -27.72
CA GLY A 26 7.09 -1.46 -26.57
C GLY A 26 7.77 -2.77 -26.96
N ASP A 27 7.39 -3.36 -28.12
CA ASP A 27 7.99 -4.58 -28.66
C ASP A 27 9.45 -4.43 -29.07
N THR A 28 9.87 -3.23 -29.47
CA THR A 28 11.27 -2.95 -29.80
C THR A 28 12.09 -2.67 -28.54
N MET A 29 11.51 -2.01 -27.54
CA MET A 29 12.16 -1.69 -26.28
C MET A 29 12.57 -2.95 -25.52
N LEU A 30 11.71 -3.96 -25.46
CA LEU A 30 11.94 -5.20 -24.69
C LEU A 30 12.86 -6.21 -25.38
N LYS A 31 13.42 -5.91 -26.55
CA LYS A 31 14.35 -6.82 -27.25
C LYS A 31 15.77 -6.87 -26.64
N THR A 32 16.10 -5.95 -25.76
CA THR A 32 17.41 -5.89 -25.10
C THR A 32 17.28 -5.64 -23.60
N THR A 33 18.27 -6.03 -22.83
CA THR A 33 18.32 -5.73 -21.39
C THR A 33 18.35 -4.23 -21.10
N ASP A 34 18.99 -3.41 -21.94
CA ASP A 34 18.97 -1.96 -21.80
C ASP A 34 17.55 -1.41 -21.92
N GLY A 35 16.80 -1.84 -22.92
CA GLY A 35 15.39 -1.49 -23.06
C GLY A 35 14.52 -2.07 -21.95
N GLY A 36 14.83 -3.28 -21.50
CA GLY A 36 14.19 -3.90 -20.33
C GLY A 36 14.37 -3.08 -19.05
N TYR A 37 15.57 -2.58 -18.79
CA TYR A 37 15.83 -1.65 -17.66
C TYR A 37 15.10 -0.32 -17.83
N MET A 38 15.01 0.23 -19.03
CA MET A 38 14.21 1.46 -19.26
C MET A 38 12.75 1.22 -18.94
N ALA A 39 12.17 0.11 -19.40
CA ALA A 39 10.78 -0.25 -19.10
C ALA A 39 10.56 -0.48 -17.59
N LEU A 40 11.45 -1.22 -16.93
CA LEU A 40 11.42 -1.45 -15.49
C LEU A 40 11.49 -0.14 -14.71
N ASN A 41 12.46 0.71 -15.01
CA ASN A 41 12.62 2.01 -14.33
C ASN A 41 11.44 2.94 -14.59
N GLY A 42 10.84 2.88 -15.78
CA GLY A 42 9.60 3.61 -16.11
C GLY A 42 8.42 3.15 -15.23
N MET A 43 8.24 1.84 -15.07
CA MET A 43 7.23 1.27 -14.19
C MET A 43 7.49 1.62 -12.71
N ILE A 44 8.74 1.52 -12.24
CA ILE A 44 9.12 1.89 -10.87
C ILE A 44 8.92 3.38 -10.65
N ARG A 45 9.26 4.23 -11.63
CA ARG A 45 8.97 5.66 -11.55
C ARG A 45 7.46 5.91 -11.44
N TYR A 46 6.64 5.23 -12.25
CA TYR A 46 5.19 5.31 -12.15
C TYR A 46 4.70 4.88 -10.76
N PHE A 47 5.29 3.85 -10.16
CA PHE A 47 4.90 3.33 -8.85
C PHE A 47 4.96 4.40 -7.75
N TRP A 48 5.96 5.27 -7.72
CA TRP A 48 6.15 6.20 -6.60
C TRP A 48 5.99 7.69 -6.95
N GLN A 49 5.92 8.06 -8.23
CA GLN A 49 5.77 9.47 -8.57
C GLN A 49 4.37 9.99 -8.24
N TRP A 50 4.26 11.29 -8.10
CA TRP A 50 3.00 12.00 -7.97
C TRP A 50 2.26 12.14 -9.30
N GLY A 51 0.95 12.45 -9.22
CA GLY A 51 0.16 12.81 -10.41
C GLY A 51 -0.34 11.64 -11.24
N GLN A 52 -0.34 10.41 -10.68
CA GLN A 52 -0.84 9.20 -11.32
C GLN A 52 -2.38 9.17 -11.33
N THR A 53 -2.98 10.19 -11.93
CA THR A 53 -4.42 10.37 -11.93
C THR A 53 -4.88 11.07 -13.18
N THR A 54 -6.05 10.67 -13.71
CA THR A 54 -6.75 11.35 -14.79
C THR A 54 -7.92 12.21 -14.29
N THR A 55 -8.17 12.23 -12.98
CA THR A 55 -9.27 12.97 -12.37
C THR A 55 -8.88 14.37 -11.88
N GLY A 56 -7.59 14.70 -11.92
CA GLY A 56 -7.06 15.97 -11.44
C GLY A 56 -6.79 16.02 -9.93
N ASN A 57 -6.98 14.92 -9.20
CA ASN A 57 -6.75 14.86 -7.74
C ASN A 57 -5.30 14.48 -7.37
N TYR A 58 -4.33 14.99 -8.14
CA TYR A 58 -2.91 14.66 -7.98
C TYR A 58 -2.36 14.95 -6.58
N HIS A 59 -2.94 15.87 -5.82
CA HIS A 59 -2.54 16.17 -4.44
C HIS A 59 -2.66 14.99 -3.47
N GLN A 60 -3.50 14.01 -3.78
CA GLN A 60 -3.77 12.83 -2.98
C GLN A 60 -3.44 11.52 -3.71
N CYS A 61 -2.65 11.60 -4.80
CA CYS A 61 -2.24 10.46 -5.63
C CYS A 61 -0.74 10.57 -5.90
N PHE A 62 0.07 10.03 -4.98
CA PHE A 62 1.54 10.07 -5.00
C PHE A 62 2.16 8.70 -4.66
N GLY A 63 1.60 7.66 -5.25
CA GLY A 63 2.09 6.29 -5.10
C GLY A 63 1.62 5.60 -3.80
N PRO A 64 2.32 4.55 -3.37
CA PRO A 64 1.86 3.66 -2.30
C PRO A 64 1.67 4.37 -0.96
N GLN A 65 2.47 5.38 -0.65
CA GLN A 65 2.32 6.16 0.58
C GLN A 65 1.00 6.93 0.63
N SER A 66 0.42 7.30 -0.52
CA SER A 66 -0.91 7.90 -0.59
C SER A 66 -2.00 6.94 -0.11
N TYR A 67 -1.95 5.68 -0.55
CA TYR A 67 -2.95 4.66 -0.20
C TYR A 67 -2.76 4.13 1.21
N ASN A 68 -1.51 4.08 1.68
CA ASN A 68 -1.21 3.76 3.08
C ASN A 68 -1.71 4.89 4.02
N LEU A 69 -1.48 6.17 3.67
CA LEU A 69 -2.00 7.29 4.44
C LEU A 69 -3.54 7.32 4.46
N MET A 70 -4.19 7.01 3.34
CA MET A 70 -5.64 6.78 3.30
C MET A 70 -6.05 5.70 4.31
N ALA A 71 -5.39 4.54 4.28
CA ALA A 71 -5.71 3.41 5.16
C ALA A 71 -5.37 3.70 6.64
N ASP A 72 -4.36 4.51 6.93
CA ASP A 72 -4.08 4.99 8.30
C ASP A 72 -5.18 5.93 8.80
N LEU A 73 -5.57 6.89 7.96
CA LEU A 73 -6.64 7.84 8.29
C LEU A 73 -8.03 7.18 8.36
N MET A 74 -8.23 6.05 7.73
CA MET A 74 -9.45 5.25 7.89
C MET A 74 -9.47 4.44 9.19
N GLY A 75 -8.34 4.27 9.87
CA GLY A 75 -8.26 3.65 11.21
C GLY A 75 -8.55 4.62 12.35
N GLU A 76 -8.25 4.20 13.57
CA GLU A 76 -8.49 4.94 14.81
C GLU A 76 -7.23 5.58 15.40
N ASP A 77 -6.04 5.19 14.94
CA ASP A 77 -4.77 5.61 15.51
C ASP A 77 -4.29 6.97 15.01
N MET A 78 -4.81 7.42 13.86
CA MET A 78 -4.46 8.70 13.26
C MET A 78 -5.63 9.67 13.33
N VAL A 79 -5.40 10.82 13.95
CA VAL A 79 -6.35 11.92 14.11
C VAL A 79 -6.00 13.04 13.13
N MET A 80 -6.98 13.54 12.40
CA MET A 80 -6.82 14.67 11.50
C MET A 80 -7.51 15.91 12.06
N SER A 81 -6.77 17.02 12.14
CA SER A 81 -7.23 18.26 12.76
C SER A 81 -7.99 19.19 11.83
N ALA A 82 -7.83 19.06 10.52
CA ALA A 82 -8.49 19.98 9.60
C ALA A 82 -10.01 19.80 9.60
N GLN A 83 -10.70 20.90 9.68
CA GLN A 83 -12.14 20.97 9.66
C GLN A 83 -12.61 21.27 8.23
N GLY A 84 -13.00 20.24 7.48
CA GLY A 84 -13.74 20.37 6.23
C GLY A 84 -12.97 20.65 4.95
N SER A 85 -11.67 20.94 4.94
CA SER A 85 -10.95 21.31 3.71
C SER A 85 -9.52 20.75 3.58
N GLY A 86 -9.05 19.94 4.51
CA GLY A 86 -7.73 19.30 4.41
C GLY A 86 -7.73 18.15 3.41
N TRP A 87 -6.61 17.95 2.72
CA TRP A 87 -6.42 16.77 1.88
C TRP A 87 -6.54 15.50 2.73
N PHE A 88 -7.17 14.46 2.18
CA PHE A 88 -7.58 13.21 2.86
C PHE A 88 -8.72 13.36 3.88
N TRP A 89 -9.34 14.53 4.01
CA TRP A 89 -10.47 14.71 4.90
C TRP A 89 -11.66 13.79 4.55
N PHE A 90 -11.90 13.59 3.26
CA PHE A 90 -12.97 12.70 2.80
C PHE A 90 -12.70 11.23 3.10
N ASP A 91 -11.43 10.79 3.02
CA ASP A 91 -11.04 9.44 3.41
C ASP A 91 -11.18 9.25 4.93
N TYR A 92 -10.76 10.24 5.70
CA TYR A 92 -10.88 10.26 7.16
C TYR A 92 -12.32 10.19 7.64
N LEU A 93 -13.25 10.87 6.97
CA LEU A 93 -14.69 10.86 7.29
C LEU A 93 -15.43 9.67 6.71
N TYR A 94 -14.79 8.80 5.93
CA TYR A 94 -15.49 7.77 5.18
C TYR A 94 -16.58 8.36 4.27
N ASN A 95 -16.29 9.48 3.64
CA ASN A 95 -17.27 10.19 2.82
C ASN A 95 -17.71 9.35 1.63
N VAL A 96 -18.98 9.42 1.26
CA VAL A 96 -19.58 8.73 0.10
C VAL A 96 -18.78 8.91 -1.18
N LYS A 97 -18.27 10.13 -1.43
CA LYS A 97 -17.45 10.43 -2.62
C LYS A 97 -16.14 9.66 -2.68
N SER A 98 -15.55 9.30 -1.53
CA SER A 98 -14.27 8.60 -1.48
C SER A 98 -14.42 7.09 -1.60
N ARG A 99 -15.55 6.53 -1.16
CA ARG A 99 -15.66 5.11 -0.93
C ARG A 99 -16.89 4.45 -1.52
N TRP A 100 -18.07 4.98 -1.22
CA TRP A 100 -19.34 4.31 -1.54
C TRP A 100 -19.94 4.69 -2.89
N ASN A 101 -19.31 5.61 -3.59
CA ASN A 101 -19.76 6.04 -4.91
C ASN A 101 -18.73 5.63 -5.97
N SER A 102 -19.12 4.70 -6.85
CA SER A 102 -18.27 4.20 -7.92
C SER A 102 -17.81 5.27 -8.92
N THR A 103 -18.46 6.44 -8.94
CA THR A 103 -18.04 7.58 -9.74
C THR A 103 -17.01 8.47 -9.03
N ALA A 104 -16.72 8.20 -7.74
CA ALA A 104 -15.76 8.98 -6.98
C ALA A 104 -14.34 8.83 -7.52
N TRP A 105 -13.60 9.94 -7.50
CA TRP A 105 -12.23 9.97 -7.99
C TRP A 105 -11.31 8.98 -7.26
N ARG A 106 -11.50 8.75 -5.94
CA ARG A 106 -10.66 7.86 -5.15
C ARG A 106 -10.70 6.41 -5.65
N SER A 107 -11.89 5.89 -5.91
CA SER A 107 -12.05 4.54 -6.46
C SER A 107 -11.37 4.42 -7.82
N TYR A 108 -11.57 5.41 -8.70
CA TYR A 108 -11.01 5.39 -10.05
C TYR A 108 -9.47 5.48 -10.04
N ASP A 109 -8.92 6.46 -9.33
CA ASP A 109 -7.47 6.68 -9.32
C ASP A 109 -6.73 5.53 -8.65
N THR A 110 -7.28 4.96 -7.56
CA THR A 110 -6.71 3.78 -6.89
C THR A 110 -6.72 2.55 -7.80
N TRP A 111 -7.84 2.28 -8.45
CA TRP A 111 -7.98 1.16 -9.40
C TRP A 111 -6.99 1.29 -10.55
N ASN A 112 -7.01 2.44 -11.21
CA ASN A 112 -6.15 2.72 -12.34
C ASN A 112 -4.66 2.63 -12.00
N TYR A 113 -4.28 3.09 -10.81
CA TYR A 113 -2.90 3.00 -10.33
C TYR A 113 -2.39 1.55 -10.29
N TYR A 114 -3.09 0.66 -9.61
CA TYR A 114 -2.64 -0.73 -9.48
C TYR A 114 -2.69 -1.48 -10.80
N TYR A 115 -3.75 -1.32 -11.58
CA TYR A 115 -3.87 -2.02 -12.87
C TYR A 115 -2.91 -1.49 -13.94
N THR A 116 -2.47 -0.24 -13.87
CA THR A 116 -1.39 0.26 -14.73
C THR A 116 -0.06 -0.42 -14.41
N ILE A 117 0.26 -0.63 -13.12
CA ILE A 117 1.47 -1.37 -12.73
C ILE A 117 1.38 -2.83 -13.15
N ILE A 118 0.24 -3.48 -12.94
CA ILE A 118 -0.01 -4.86 -13.38
C ILE A 118 0.18 -4.98 -14.90
N SER A 119 -0.38 -4.06 -15.67
CA SER A 119 -0.24 -4.05 -17.12
C SER A 119 1.22 -3.88 -17.55
N ASN A 120 1.94 -2.90 -17.00
CA ASN A 120 3.36 -2.68 -17.29
C ASN A 120 4.20 -3.91 -16.93
N ALA A 121 3.94 -4.52 -15.78
CA ALA A 121 4.62 -5.75 -15.37
C ALA A 121 4.35 -6.90 -16.34
N ASN A 122 3.10 -7.05 -16.81
CA ASN A 122 2.74 -8.06 -17.81
C ASN A 122 3.53 -7.88 -19.12
N TYR A 123 3.66 -6.64 -19.61
CA TYR A 123 4.47 -6.36 -20.80
C TYR A 123 5.93 -6.75 -20.61
N ILE A 124 6.54 -6.40 -19.46
CA ILE A 124 7.94 -6.72 -19.16
C ILE A 124 8.13 -8.24 -19.05
N ILE A 125 7.25 -8.94 -18.31
CA ILE A 125 7.32 -10.38 -18.09
C ILE A 125 7.20 -11.14 -19.43
N ASN A 126 6.23 -10.76 -20.25
CA ASN A 126 6.02 -11.39 -21.56
C ASN A 126 7.14 -11.09 -22.56
N GLY A 127 7.92 -10.03 -22.35
CA GLY A 127 9.10 -9.70 -23.16
C GLY A 127 10.31 -10.59 -22.91
N LYS A 128 10.29 -11.46 -21.88
CA LYS A 128 11.44 -12.27 -21.45
C LYS A 128 12.06 -13.09 -22.58
N GLU A 129 11.26 -13.84 -23.34
CA GLU A 129 11.74 -14.74 -24.37
C GLU A 129 12.43 -14.03 -25.55
N GLY A 130 12.02 -12.80 -25.83
CA GLY A 130 12.60 -11.97 -26.91
C GLY A 130 13.77 -11.11 -26.47
N MET A 131 14.09 -11.05 -25.17
CA MET A 131 15.09 -10.14 -24.61
C MET A 131 16.50 -10.73 -24.77
N THR A 132 17.39 -9.95 -25.38
CA THR A 132 18.82 -10.29 -25.52
C THR A 132 19.66 -9.55 -24.48
N GLY A 133 20.64 -10.24 -23.90
CA GLY A 133 21.54 -9.73 -22.89
C GLY A 133 22.03 -10.83 -21.96
N SER A 134 22.60 -10.47 -20.82
CA SER A 134 23.00 -11.48 -19.84
C SER A 134 21.78 -12.09 -19.16
N THR A 135 21.83 -13.38 -18.86
CA THR A 135 20.78 -14.07 -18.10
C THR A 135 20.58 -13.40 -16.74
N GLU A 136 21.66 -12.92 -16.13
CA GLU A 136 21.61 -12.22 -14.84
C GLU A 136 20.77 -10.94 -14.92
N ASP A 137 20.93 -10.13 -15.96
CA ASP A 137 20.16 -8.90 -16.15
C ASP A 137 18.70 -9.20 -16.52
N ILE A 138 18.48 -10.19 -17.40
CA ILE A 138 17.12 -10.64 -17.76
C ILE A 138 16.38 -11.09 -16.49
N ASP A 139 16.97 -11.97 -15.69
CA ASP A 139 16.35 -12.47 -14.46
C ASP A 139 16.10 -11.34 -13.45
N TYR A 140 17.01 -10.38 -13.36
CA TYR A 140 16.82 -9.21 -12.48
C TYR A 140 15.65 -8.35 -12.91
N ILE A 141 15.53 -8.04 -14.21
CA ILE A 141 14.44 -7.24 -14.78
C ILE A 141 13.09 -7.95 -14.56
N ILE A 142 13.02 -9.21 -14.94
CA ILE A 142 11.80 -10.02 -14.86
C ILE A 142 11.39 -10.28 -13.41
N GLY A 143 12.37 -10.59 -12.53
CA GLY A 143 12.11 -10.78 -11.10
C GLY A 143 11.53 -9.53 -10.44
N ASN A 144 12.05 -8.35 -10.78
CA ASN A 144 11.46 -7.09 -10.30
C ASN A 144 10.04 -6.89 -10.83
N ALA A 145 9.77 -7.18 -12.12
CA ALA A 145 8.42 -7.03 -12.69
C ALA A 145 7.40 -7.95 -11.99
N TYR A 146 7.77 -9.19 -11.70
CA TYR A 146 6.94 -10.10 -10.89
C TYR A 146 6.68 -9.55 -9.48
N ALA A 147 7.70 -9.02 -8.80
CA ALA A 147 7.53 -8.45 -7.46
C ALA A 147 6.56 -7.26 -7.44
N PHE A 148 6.64 -6.35 -8.41
CA PHE A 148 5.69 -5.23 -8.53
C PHE A 148 4.28 -5.68 -8.88
N ARG A 149 4.12 -6.75 -9.66
CA ARG A 149 2.80 -7.35 -9.95
C ARG A 149 2.21 -8.00 -8.70
N ALA A 150 3.01 -8.75 -7.94
CA ALA A 150 2.60 -9.32 -6.65
C ALA A 150 2.13 -8.25 -5.66
N TYR A 151 2.92 -7.18 -5.51
CA TYR A 151 2.54 -6.03 -4.70
C TYR A 151 1.19 -5.46 -5.12
N SER A 152 1.03 -5.23 -6.42
CA SER A 152 -0.16 -4.56 -6.95
C SER A 152 -1.42 -5.42 -6.78
N TYR A 153 -1.36 -6.72 -7.00
CA TYR A 153 -2.48 -7.62 -6.73
C TYR A 153 -2.85 -7.66 -5.26
N ALA A 154 -1.87 -7.84 -4.37
CA ALA A 154 -2.13 -7.93 -2.94
C ALA A 154 -2.76 -6.64 -2.38
N TYR A 155 -2.17 -5.48 -2.66
CA TYR A 155 -2.66 -4.22 -2.11
C TYR A 155 -3.97 -3.76 -2.78
N CYS A 156 -4.15 -4.01 -4.07
CA CYS A 156 -5.44 -3.77 -4.74
C CYS A 156 -6.55 -4.61 -4.10
N ALA A 157 -6.31 -5.90 -3.85
CA ALA A 157 -7.26 -6.76 -3.16
C ALA A 157 -7.54 -6.30 -1.72
N MET A 158 -6.51 -5.88 -0.97
CA MET A 158 -6.69 -5.34 0.39
C MET A 158 -7.62 -4.12 0.42
N ILE A 159 -7.69 -3.33 -0.66
CA ILE A 159 -8.52 -2.13 -0.76
C ILE A 159 -9.92 -2.44 -1.30
N PHE A 160 -10.02 -3.27 -2.34
CA PHE A 160 -11.26 -3.51 -3.07
C PHE A 160 -12.02 -4.78 -2.67
N ALA A 161 -11.50 -5.54 -1.70
CA ALA A 161 -12.18 -6.73 -1.18
C ALA A 161 -12.22 -6.72 0.36
N ARG A 162 -13.05 -7.57 0.95
CA ARG A 162 -13.02 -7.84 2.40
C ARG A 162 -11.68 -8.50 2.80
N SER A 163 -11.46 -8.68 4.11
CA SER A 163 -10.27 -9.40 4.62
C SER A 163 -10.10 -10.75 3.92
N TYR A 164 -8.86 -11.23 3.79
CA TYR A 164 -8.62 -12.58 3.27
C TYR A 164 -9.19 -13.62 4.24
N ILE A 165 -8.79 -13.56 5.52
CA ILE A 165 -9.23 -14.50 6.56
C ILE A 165 -10.76 -14.41 6.71
N GLY A 166 -11.43 -15.53 6.52
CA GLY A 166 -12.88 -15.67 6.60
C GLY A 166 -13.64 -15.28 5.31
N HIS A 167 -12.94 -14.81 4.28
CA HIS A 167 -13.54 -14.48 2.98
C HIS A 167 -12.69 -15.00 1.80
N GLU A 168 -12.00 -16.11 2.01
CA GLU A 168 -11.08 -16.70 1.03
C GLU A 168 -11.78 -16.98 -0.30
N ASP A 169 -13.02 -17.48 -0.25
CA ASP A 169 -13.81 -17.84 -1.41
C ASP A 169 -14.78 -16.73 -1.87
N ARG A 170 -14.68 -15.51 -1.30
CA ARG A 170 -15.44 -14.34 -1.73
C ARG A 170 -14.74 -13.61 -2.87
N LEU A 171 -15.52 -12.92 -3.71
CA LEU A 171 -15.00 -12.20 -4.87
C LEU A 171 -14.09 -11.04 -4.46
N SER A 172 -12.96 -10.96 -5.12
CA SER A 172 -11.94 -9.94 -4.98
C SER A 172 -11.85 -9.09 -6.25
N ILE A 173 -10.78 -9.21 -7.01
CA ILE A 173 -10.48 -8.41 -8.20
C ILE A 173 -10.17 -9.33 -9.41
N PRO A 174 -10.30 -8.88 -10.66
CA PRO A 174 -9.90 -9.65 -11.84
C PRO A 174 -8.38 -9.87 -11.91
N ILE A 175 -7.96 -11.03 -12.44
CA ILE A 175 -6.56 -11.37 -12.67
C ILE A 175 -6.23 -11.30 -14.16
N TYR A 176 -5.25 -10.46 -14.53
CA TYR A 176 -4.67 -10.33 -15.86
C TYR A 176 -3.18 -10.64 -15.80
N THR A 177 -2.74 -11.71 -16.42
CA THR A 177 -1.34 -12.16 -16.43
C THR A 177 -0.65 -11.94 -17.77
N GLU A 178 -1.42 -11.52 -18.78
CA GLU A 178 -0.96 -11.22 -20.13
C GLU A 178 -1.07 -9.72 -20.43
N PRO A 179 -0.30 -9.19 -21.38
CA PRO A 179 -0.47 -7.83 -21.89
C PRO A 179 -1.90 -7.58 -22.34
N THR A 180 -2.43 -6.40 -22.01
CA THR A 180 -3.76 -5.96 -22.42
C THR A 180 -3.68 -4.86 -23.47
N PHE A 181 -4.58 -4.90 -24.44
CA PHE A 181 -4.64 -3.97 -25.57
C PHE A 181 -6.04 -3.38 -25.67
N ALA A 182 -6.21 -2.36 -26.52
CA ALA A 182 -7.54 -1.88 -26.89
C ALA A 182 -8.37 -3.06 -27.45
N GLY A 183 -9.53 -3.32 -26.82
CA GLY A 183 -10.40 -4.43 -27.19
C GLY A 183 -10.12 -5.76 -26.46
N THR A 184 -9.14 -5.81 -25.53
CA THR A 184 -9.02 -6.96 -24.62
C THR A 184 -10.32 -7.13 -23.84
N ALA A 185 -10.88 -8.35 -23.86
CA ALA A 185 -12.11 -8.66 -23.14
C ALA A 185 -11.95 -8.49 -21.63
N GLY A 186 -12.95 -7.91 -20.99
CA GLY A 186 -13.01 -7.85 -19.53
C GLY A 186 -13.08 -9.23 -18.90
N LYS A 187 -12.60 -9.34 -17.66
CA LYS A 187 -12.65 -10.58 -16.87
C LYS A 187 -13.55 -10.40 -15.65
N ALA A 188 -14.20 -11.48 -15.24
CA ALA A 188 -14.91 -11.53 -13.97
C ALA A 188 -13.93 -11.36 -12.81
N ARG A 189 -14.46 -10.99 -11.64
CA ARG A 189 -13.70 -10.99 -10.40
C ARG A 189 -13.28 -12.42 -10.04
N SER A 190 -12.03 -12.58 -9.66
CA SER A 190 -11.53 -13.80 -9.02
C SER A 190 -11.82 -13.77 -7.52
N THR A 191 -11.74 -14.91 -6.86
CA THR A 191 -11.84 -15.00 -5.40
C THR A 191 -10.60 -14.41 -4.71
N ASN A 192 -10.71 -14.08 -3.42
CA ASN A 192 -9.54 -13.69 -2.62
C ASN A 192 -8.45 -14.77 -2.67
N ARG A 193 -8.85 -16.05 -2.56
CA ARG A 193 -7.93 -17.20 -2.65
C ARG A 193 -7.11 -17.16 -3.95
N GLU A 194 -7.77 -16.97 -5.08
CA GLU A 194 -7.11 -16.93 -6.40
C GLU A 194 -6.18 -15.71 -6.53
N VAL A 195 -6.63 -14.52 -6.11
CA VAL A 195 -5.82 -13.30 -6.22
C VAL A 195 -4.57 -13.38 -5.34
N PHE A 196 -4.71 -13.82 -4.09
CA PHE A 196 -3.56 -13.96 -3.20
C PHE A 196 -2.66 -15.14 -3.57
N ALA A 197 -3.20 -16.21 -4.15
CA ALA A 197 -2.39 -17.27 -4.76
C ALA A 197 -1.56 -16.75 -5.94
N GLN A 198 -2.15 -15.91 -6.81
CA GLN A 198 -1.41 -15.26 -7.88
C GLN A 198 -0.30 -14.35 -7.34
N ALA A 199 -0.59 -13.52 -6.33
CA ALA A 199 0.41 -12.65 -5.70
C ALA A 199 1.54 -13.47 -5.05
N MET A 200 1.23 -14.59 -4.40
CA MET A 200 2.23 -15.51 -3.82
C MET A 200 3.05 -16.23 -4.89
N SER A 201 2.43 -16.63 -5.99
CA SER A 201 3.13 -17.22 -7.15
C SER A 201 4.12 -16.22 -7.74
N ASP A 202 3.68 -14.99 -7.97
CA ASP A 202 4.52 -13.92 -8.54
C ASP A 202 5.70 -13.57 -7.63
N ILE A 203 5.48 -13.44 -6.30
CA ILE A 203 6.59 -13.12 -5.39
C ILE A 203 7.58 -14.28 -5.23
N ASN A 204 7.12 -15.53 -5.31
CA ASN A 204 8.00 -16.68 -5.31
C ASN A 204 8.86 -16.75 -6.57
N GLU A 205 8.28 -16.47 -7.74
CA GLU A 205 9.04 -16.37 -9.00
C GLU A 205 10.05 -15.21 -8.95
N ALA A 206 9.65 -14.05 -8.41
CA ALA A 206 10.54 -12.92 -8.19
C ALA A 206 11.76 -13.32 -7.33
N ILE A 207 11.53 -13.98 -6.19
CA ILE A 207 12.61 -14.46 -5.30
C ILE A 207 13.54 -15.44 -6.02
N SER A 208 12.98 -16.37 -6.80
CA SER A 208 13.76 -17.33 -7.57
C SER A 208 14.67 -16.65 -8.59
N LEU A 209 14.15 -15.69 -9.36
CA LEU A 209 14.89 -14.97 -10.39
C LEU A 209 15.91 -13.99 -9.81
N LEU A 210 15.56 -13.29 -8.73
CA LEU A 210 16.46 -12.35 -8.06
C LEU A 210 17.61 -13.09 -7.37
N GLY A 211 17.35 -14.24 -6.75
CA GLY A 211 18.37 -15.00 -6.05
C GLY A 211 19.11 -14.14 -5.02
N THR A 212 20.45 -14.11 -5.12
CA THR A 212 21.31 -13.29 -4.26
C THR A 212 21.83 -12.01 -4.94
N LYS A 213 21.20 -11.62 -6.06
CA LYS A 213 21.59 -10.42 -6.78
C LYS A 213 21.41 -9.18 -5.90
N ALA A 214 22.41 -8.31 -5.90
CA ALA A 214 22.34 -7.06 -5.15
C ALA A 214 21.28 -6.11 -5.73
N GLN A 215 20.65 -5.35 -4.87
CA GLN A 215 19.77 -4.26 -5.24
C GLN A 215 20.54 -3.19 -6.04
N LYS A 216 20.12 -2.93 -7.27
CA LYS A 216 20.80 -1.93 -8.14
C LYS A 216 20.41 -0.49 -7.78
N HIS A 217 19.28 -0.30 -7.14
CA HIS A 217 18.78 0.98 -6.63
C HIS A 217 17.82 0.70 -5.47
N CYS A 218 17.75 1.58 -4.48
CA CYS A 218 16.89 1.40 -3.29
C CYS A 218 15.39 1.20 -3.60
N SER A 219 14.94 1.57 -4.80
CA SER A 219 13.57 1.37 -5.27
C SER A 219 13.31 0.02 -5.96
N HIS A 220 14.36 -0.76 -6.23
CA HIS A 220 14.24 -2.09 -6.81
C HIS A 220 14.06 -3.16 -5.73
N PHE A 221 13.69 -4.34 -6.15
CA PHE A 221 13.67 -5.51 -5.28
C PHE A 221 15.01 -6.26 -5.34
N ASP A 222 15.46 -6.69 -4.18
CA ASP A 222 16.45 -7.76 -3.98
C ASP A 222 15.79 -8.90 -3.18
N GLN A 223 16.61 -9.86 -2.74
CA GLN A 223 16.10 -10.98 -1.93
C GLN A 223 15.45 -10.52 -0.61
N TYR A 224 15.96 -9.46 0.02
CA TYR A 224 15.45 -9.00 1.32
C TYR A 224 14.11 -8.28 1.17
N VAL A 225 14.01 -7.38 0.20
CA VAL A 225 12.77 -6.67 -0.11
C VAL A 225 11.69 -7.63 -0.61
N ALA A 226 12.04 -8.58 -1.48
CA ALA A 226 11.10 -9.56 -2.00
C ALA A 226 10.57 -10.50 -0.90
N ASN A 227 11.44 -10.97 0.00
CA ASN A 227 10.99 -11.74 1.16
C ASN A 227 10.18 -10.88 2.15
N GLY A 228 10.50 -9.60 2.31
CA GLY A 228 9.68 -8.66 3.10
C GLY A 228 8.27 -8.51 2.54
N LEU A 229 8.13 -8.39 1.22
CA LEU A 229 6.81 -8.36 0.57
C LEU A 229 6.08 -9.69 0.73
N LYS A 230 6.77 -10.82 0.56
CA LYS A 230 6.21 -12.17 0.80
C LYS A 230 5.71 -12.30 2.24
N ALA A 231 6.48 -11.82 3.23
CA ALA A 231 6.09 -11.82 4.63
C ALA A 231 4.81 -11.00 4.88
N ARG A 232 4.67 -9.81 4.27
CA ARG A 232 3.45 -8.99 4.35
C ARG A 232 2.23 -9.70 3.77
N ILE A 233 2.37 -10.29 2.59
CA ILE A 233 1.28 -11.01 1.90
C ILE A 233 0.85 -12.22 2.73
N ALA A 234 1.80 -13.06 3.14
CA ALA A 234 1.54 -14.26 3.93
C ALA A 234 0.92 -13.92 5.31
N LEU A 235 1.39 -12.86 5.97
CA LEU A 235 0.81 -12.37 7.22
C LEU A 235 -0.65 -11.95 7.04
N TYR A 236 -0.98 -11.25 5.95
CA TYR A 236 -2.35 -10.84 5.64
C TYR A 236 -3.26 -12.05 5.35
N MET A 237 -2.71 -13.10 4.74
CA MET A 237 -3.41 -14.37 4.49
C MET A 237 -3.60 -15.22 5.75
N GLY A 238 -2.86 -14.96 6.84
CA GLY A 238 -2.81 -15.83 8.02
C GLY A 238 -1.91 -17.05 7.84
N ASP A 239 -1.10 -17.10 6.79
CA ASP A 239 -0.04 -18.10 6.62
C ASP A 239 1.18 -17.70 7.44
N TYR A 240 1.07 -17.94 8.75
CA TYR A 240 2.05 -17.49 9.73
C TYR A 240 3.42 -18.17 9.57
N GLN A 241 3.47 -19.41 9.12
CA GLN A 241 4.76 -20.08 8.89
C GLN A 241 5.51 -19.43 7.72
N THR A 242 4.85 -19.26 6.58
CA THR A 242 5.47 -18.58 5.42
C THR A 242 5.86 -17.15 5.75
N ALA A 243 5.03 -16.42 6.51
CA ALA A 243 5.31 -15.04 6.92
C ALA A 243 6.54 -14.97 7.83
N HIS A 244 6.66 -15.92 8.79
CA HIS A 244 7.80 -16.03 9.70
C HIS A 244 9.10 -16.24 8.92
N ASP A 245 9.14 -17.28 8.08
CA ASP A 245 10.35 -17.68 7.36
C ASP A 245 10.83 -16.58 6.41
N ALA A 246 9.89 -15.93 5.72
CA ALA A 246 10.20 -14.82 4.83
C ALA A 246 10.70 -13.58 5.62
N ALA A 247 10.06 -13.22 6.75
CA ALA A 247 10.51 -12.11 7.59
C ALA A 247 11.89 -12.35 8.19
N ALA A 248 12.22 -13.61 8.56
CA ALA A 248 13.53 -14.00 9.08
C ALA A 248 14.67 -13.85 8.05
N ILE A 249 14.33 -13.90 6.75
CA ILE A 249 15.28 -13.54 5.68
C ILE A 249 15.34 -12.03 5.53
N ALA A 250 14.18 -11.38 5.39
CA ALA A 250 14.07 -9.96 5.08
C ALA A 250 14.75 -9.05 6.14
N VAL A 251 14.62 -9.38 7.43
CA VAL A 251 15.19 -8.58 8.52
C VAL A 251 16.70 -8.43 8.43
N LYS A 252 17.39 -9.37 7.78
CA LYS A 252 18.84 -9.36 7.61
C LYS A 252 19.33 -8.29 6.60
N GLY A 253 18.42 -7.74 5.81
CA GLY A 253 18.72 -6.67 4.85
C GLY A 253 18.90 -5.29 5.49
N GLY A 254 18.54 -5.11 6.77
CA GLY A 254 18.62 -3.81 7.44
C GLY A 254 18.88 -3.92 8.94
N SER A 255 18.82 -2.79 9.61
CA SER A 255 18.98 -2.65 11.06
C SER A 255 17.70 -2.13 11.69
N PHE A 256 17.37 -2.60 12.88
CA PHE A 256 16.28 -2.04 13.67
C PHE A 256 16.77 -1.21 14.87
N ALA A 257 18.06 -0.87 14.92
CA ALA A 257 18.57 0.09 15.87
C ALA A 257 17.82 1.43 15.73
N PHE A 258 17.46 2.03 16.88
CA PHE A 258 16.71 3.27 16.87
C PHE A 258 17.60 4.46 16.46
N ASN A 259 17.28 5.09 15.36
CA ASN A 259 17.89 6.34 14.94
C ASN A 259 16.94 7.50 15.31
N LYS A 260 17.29 8.26 16.35
CA LYS A 260 16.48 9.39 16.86
C LYS A 260 16.37 10.56 15.88
N ASP A 261 17.33 10.66 14.95
CA ASP A 261 17.44 11.74 13.98
C ASP A 261 16.86 11.34 12.61
N PHE A 262 16.34 10.12 12.48
CA PHE A 262 15.68 9.65 11.28
C PHE A 262 14.22 10.15 11.24
N HIS A 263 13.92 10.97 10.25
CA HIS A 263 12.58 11.56 10.05
C HIS A 263 11.89 11.03 8.79
N TYR A 264 12.20 9.82 8.36
CA TYR A 264 11.57 9.15 7.21
C TYR A 264 11.69 9.94 5.90
N ASN A 265 12.82 10.59 5.71
CA ASN A 265 13.15 11.45 4.58
C ASN A 265 14.46 11.06 3.89
N ASP A 266 15.04 9.92 4.27
CA ASP A 266 16.32 9.40 3.78
C ASP A 266 16.20 7.90 3.53
N ALA A 267 16.19 7.50 2.26
CA ALA A 267 16.11 6.10 1.85
C ALA A 267 17.41 5.31 2.10
N THR A 268 18.50 5.99 2.49
CA THR A 268 19.80 5.37 2.82
C THR A 268 19.95 5.04 4.30
N ASP A 269 18.95 5.39 5.15
CA ASP A 269 18.97 4.98 6.56
C ASP A 269 19.04 3.46 6.67
N LYS A 270 19.87 2.97 7.59
CA LYS A 270 20.15 1.55 7.76
C LYS A 270 18.93 0.71 8.11
N SER A 271 17.85 1.31 8.57
CA SER A 271 16.60 0.61 8.85
C SER A 271 15.75 0.39 7.61
N VAL A 272 16.02 1.11 6.53
CA VAL A 272 15.25 1.04 5.29
C VAL A 272 15.70 -0.16 4.46
N LEU A 273 14.73 -0.99 4.08
CA LEU A 273 14.91 -2.10 3.15
C LEU A 273 14.52 -1.68 1.72
N TRP A 274 13.46 -0.90 1.61
CA TRP A 274 12.90 -0.48 0.34
C TRP A 274 12.40 0.97 0.42
N GLY A 275 12.81 1.78 -0.54
CA GLY A 275 12.45 3.19 -0.62
C GLY A 275 12.65 3.73 -2.03
N ALA A 276 12.52 5.03 -2.21
CA ALA A 276 12.90 5.71 -3.44
C ALA A 276 13.60 7.02 -3.09
N GLU A 277 14.84 7.16 -3.53
CA GLU A 277 15.61 8.39 -3.41
C GLU A 277 15.06 9.44 -4.38
N ILE A 278 14.85 10.64 -3.89
CA ILE A 278 14.26 11.75 -4.65
C ILE A 278 15.35 12.77 -4.99
N ILE A 279 15.69 12.86 -6.26
CA ILE A 279 16.59 13.92 -6.77
C ILE A 279 15.78 15.15 -7.18
N GLN A 280 16.44 16.31 -7.23
CA GLN A 280 15.80 17.60 -7.52
C GLN A 280 14.94 17.60 -8.79
N ALA A 281 15.39 16.94 -9.87
CA ALA A 281 14.64 16.84 -11.12
C ALA A 281 13.34 16.02 -11.02
N GLN A 282 13.19 15.23 -9.97
CA GLN A 282 12.04 14.35 -9.71
C GLN A 282 11.14 14.88 -8.59
N GLY A 283 11.65 15.84 -7.83
CA GLY A 283 10.95 16.41 -6.67
C GLY A 283 9.72 17.21 -7.07
N THR A 284 8.85 17.41 -6.09
CA THR A 284 7.67 18.25 -6.20
C THR A 284 7.46 19.01 -4.92
N THR A 285 6.75 20.15 -5.00
CA THR A 285 6.47 20.94 -3.80
C THR A 285 5.34 20.38 -2.95
N ASN A 286 4.31 19.84 -3.56
CA ASN A 286 3.04 19.60 -2.88
C ASN A 286 2.55 18.14 -2.87
N PRO A 287 2.38 17.45 -4.02
CA PRO A 287 1.77 16.13 -4.03
C PRO A 287 2.79 15.05 -3.64
N GLN A 288 3.18 15.02 -2.38
CA GLN A 288 4.10 14.03 -1.81
C GLN A 288 3.79 13.78 -0.32
N PHE A 289 4.21 12.64 0.19
CA PHE A 289 3.88 12.18 1.53
C PHE A 289 4.28 13.19 2.63
N LEU A 290 5.53 13.65 2.62
CA LEU A 290 6.01 14.58 3.65
C LEU A 290 5.29 15.92 3.64
N ALA A 291 4.81 16.40 2.48
CA ALA A 291 3.99 17.61 2.44
C ALA A 291 2.67 17.46 3.20
N HIS A 292 2.11 16.24 3.26
CA HIS A 292 0.91 15.95 4.04
C HIS A 292 1.19 15.68 5.52
N MET A 293 2.41 15.31 5.86
CA MET A 293 2.78 14.88 7.22
C MET A 293 3.50 15.98 7.99
N ASP A 294 4.50 16.66 7.40
CA ASP A 294 5.33 17.64 8.11
C ASP A 294 4.49 18.84 8.58
N ILE A 295 4.38 19.00 9.89
CA ILE A 295 3.62 20.08 10.52
C ILE A 295 4.24 21.47 10.29
N ARG A 296 5.51 21.53 9.89
CA ARG A 296 6.22 22.78 9.54
C ARG A 296 5.92 23.25 8.12
N TYR A 297 5.42 22.33 7.27
CA TYR A 297 5.13 22.61 5.86
C TYR A 297 3.80 23.35 5.71
N ASN A 298 3.88 24.65 5.42
CA ASN A 298 2.72 25.55 5.41
C ASN A 298 2.41 26.10 3.99
N ASN A 299 2.49 25.28 2.98
CA ASN A 299 2.15 25.65 1.61
C ASN A 299 0.70 25.30 1.27
N GLY A 300 -0.22 26.24 1.48
CA GLY A 300 -1.65 26.07 1.21
C GLY A 300 -2.44 25.40 2.34
N GLY A 301 -3.77 25.44 2.23
CA GLY A 301 -4.69 25.11 3.34
C GLY A 301 -4.89 23.63 3.63
N GLY A 302 -4.41 22.71 2.78
CA GLY A 302 -4.72 21.27 2.89
C GLY A 302 -3.58 20.39 3.36
N TYR A 303 -2.37 20.91 3.56
CA TYR A 303 -1.16 20.15 3.86
C TYR A 303 -0.81 20.09 5.35
N GLY A 304 0.31 19.45 5.69
CA GLY A 304 0.69 19.09 7.04
C GLY A 304 0.63 20.23 8.07
N GLY A 305 1.05 21.43 7.72
CA GLY A 305 0.99 22.61 8.62
C GLY A 305 -0.42 23.08 8.97
N LYS A 306 -1.41 22.80 8.13
CA LYS A 306 -2.83 23.18 8.33
C LYS A 306 -3.72 21.98 8.61
N ALA A 307 -3.54 20.88 7.87
CA ALA A 307 -4.29 19.65 8.01
C ALA A 307 -3.45 18.59 8.74
N ARG A 308 -3.13 18.87 10.00
CA ARG A 308 -2.21 18.09 10.83
C ARG A 308 -2.71 16.66 11.01
N LYS A 309 -1.80 15.71 10.92
CA LYS A 309 -2.02 14.31 11.28
C LYS A 309 -1.35 14.07 12.63
N CYS A 310 -2.13 13.57 13.56
CA CYS A 310 -1.74 13.41 14.96
C CYS A 310 -1.93 11.96 15.38
N ALA A 311 -1.14 11.47 16.32
CA ALA A 311 -1.48 10.21 16.97
C ALA A 311 -2.71 10.40 17.87
N SER A 312 -3.56 9.37 17.95
CA SER A 312 -4.64 9.38 18.92
C SER A 312 -4.08 9.40 20.35
N ALA A 313 -4.78 10.08 21.26
CA ALA A 313 -4.37 10.14 22.66
C ALA A 313 -4.33 8.73 23.29
N TRP A 314 -5.24 7.84 22.86
CA TRP A 314 -5.23 6.46 23.33
C TRP A 314 -3.90 5.75 22.99
N LEU A 315 -3.45 5.81 21.74
CA LEU A 315 -2.23 5.16 21.30
C LEU A 315 -0.99 5.76 21.98
N TYR A 316 -0.91 7.09 22.04
CA TYR A 316 0.21 7.77 22.69
C TYR A 316 0.35 7.38 24.16
N ASN A 317 -0.76 7.35 24.91
CA ASN A 317 -0.78 7.03 26.34
C ASN A 317 -0.46 5.55 26.66
N LYS A 318 -0.34 4.69 25.64
CA LYS A 318 0.14 3.31 25.79
C LYS A 318 1.67 3.20 25.86
N MET A 319 2.38 4.26 25.49
CA MET A 319 3.84 4.27 25.60
C MET A 319 4.29 4.61 27.01
N ALA A 320 5.36 3.96 27.48
CA ALA A 320 6.00 4.36 28.70
C ALA A 320 6.70 5.73 28.53
N PRO A 321 6.84 6.54 29.61
CA PRO A 321 7.47 7.87 29.51
C PRO A 321 8.93 7.84 29.02
N ASN A 322 9.63 6.72 29.22
CA ASN A 322 11.01 6.50 28.76
C ASN A 322 11.11 5.82 27.41
N ASP A 323 9.99 5.58 26.71
CA ASP A 323 10.03 5.10 25.33
C ASP A 323 10.55 6.22 24.41
N ALA A 324 11.64 5.96 23.69
CA ALA A 324 12.27 6.93 22.81
C ALA A 324 11.32 7.42 21.71
N ARG A 325 10.34 6.61 21.31
CA ARG A 325 9.33 6.94 20.28
C ARG A 325 8.34 8.01 20.75
N THR A 326 8.24 8.29 22.07
CA THR A 326 7.43 9.43 22.57
C THR A 326 7.84 10.74 21.91
N LYS A 327 9.12 10.85 21.46
CA LYS A 327 9.63 12.02 20.73
C LYS A 327 9.11 12.13 19.29
N TRP A 328 8.48 11.09 18.76
CA TRP A 328 7.80 11.16 17.47
C TRP A 328 6.50 11.96 17.53
N TRP A 329 6.05 12.33 18.72
CA TRP A 329 4.83 13.10 18.92
C TRP A 329 5.01 14.14 20.03
N ASN A 330 4.39 15.29 19.82
CA ASN A 330 4.25 16.34 20.82
C ASN A 330 2.78 16.57 21.13
N TYR A 331 2.44 16.69 22.41
CA TYR A 331 1.12 17.14 22.79
C TYR A 331 1.03 18.65 22.62
N GLU A 332 0.22 19.10 21.66
CA GLU A 332 -0.21 20.49 21.55
C GLU A 332 -1.71 20.49 21.30
N THR A 333 -2.39 21.39 21.97
CA THR A 333 -3.79 21.68 21.65
C THR A 333 -3.85 22.26 20.24
N LEU A 334 -4.61 21.64 19.36
CA LEU A 334 -4.78 22.14 18.00
C LEU A 334 -5.46 23.53 18.03
N GLN A 335 -5.18 24.37 17.02
CA GLN A 335 -5.58 25.78 17.00
C GLN A 335 -7.08 26.04 17.19
N ASP A 336 -7.92 25.03 16.93
CA ASP A 336 -9.37 25.11 17.12
C ASP A 336 -9.85 24.67 18.51
N ASN A 337 -8.95 24.21 19.37
CA ASN A 337 -9.23 23.67 20.72
C ASN A 337 -10.26 22.52 20.75
N THR A 338 -10.64 21.97 19.62
CA THR A 338 -11.65 20.90 19.49
C THR A 338 -11.06 19.52 19.33
N THR A 339 -9.82 19.43 18.88
CA THR A 339 -9.12 18.17 18.63
C THR A 339 -7.96 18.02 19.60
N LYS A 340 -7.97 16.90 20.34
CA LYS A 340 -6.91 16.54 21.28
C LYS A 340 -6.11 15.39 20.68
N GLY A 341 -5.05 15.70 19.97
CA GLY A 341 -4.16 14.69 19.42
C GLY A 341 -2.71 15.08 19.66
N TYR A 342 -1.84 14.11 19.57
CA TYR A 342 -0.40 14.35 19.68
C TYR A 342 0.16 14.64 18.29
N GLN A 343 0.64 15.87 18.07
CA GLN A 343 1.22 16.27 16.79
C GLN A 343 2.45 15.43 16.47
N GLN A 344 2.54 14.95 15.23
CA GLN A 344 3.64 14.10 14.81
C GLN A 344 4.91 14.90 14.49
N TRP A 345 6.05 14.32 14.85
CA TRP A 345 7.41 14.74 14.50
C TRP A 345 8.21 13.61 13.83
N LYS A 346 7.53 12.51 13.51
CA LYS A 346 8.15 11.34 12.91
C LYS A 346 8.54 11.61 11.45
N PHE A 347 7.68 12.28 10.70
CA PHE A 347 7.80 12.51 9.27
C PHE A 347 8.04 13.98 8.99
N LEU A 348 9.28 14.34 8.70
CA LEU A 348 9.69 15.73 8.50
C LEU A 348 10.57 15.83 7.25
N PHE A 349 10.39 16.89 6.46
CA PHE A 349 11.39 17.26 5.47
C PHE A 349 12.75 17.53 6.14
N ALA A 350 13.84 17.21 5.46
CA ALA A 350 15.17 17.65 5.88
C ALA A 350 15.21 19.19 5.95
N ASP A 351 14.65 19.86 4.94
CA ASP A 351 14.41 21.31 4.91
C ASP A 351 13.00 21.61 4.38
N PRO A 352 12.06 22.10 5.18
CA PRO A 352 10.71 22.41 4.72
C PRO A 352 10.65 23.60 3.73
N ALA A 353 11.72 24.37 3.57
CA ALA A 353 11.84 25.41 2.55
C ALA A 353 12.31 24.87 1.19
N ASN A 354 12.95 23.70 1.20
CA ASN A 354 13.40 23.01 -0.02
C ASN A 354 12.84 21.58 -0.07
N THR A 355 11.61 21.44 -0.56
CA THR A 355 10.90 20.15 -0.61
C THR A 355 11.25 19.29 -1.84
N TYR A 356 12.15 19.76 -2.70
CA TYR A 356 12.59 19.03 -3.90
C TYR A 356 13.69 18.01 -3.61
N THR A 357 14.34 18.11 -2.45
CA THR A 357 15.39 17.19 -2.01
C THR A 357 15.21 16.85 -0.53
N GLY A 358 15.77 15.72 -0.07
CA GLY A 358 15.61 15.28 1.31
C GLY A 358 14.15 14.97 1.67
N ALA A 359 13.47 14.31 0.74
CA ALA A 359 12.07 13.92 0.85
C ALA A 359 11.86 12.52 0.26
N ASP A 360 12.79 11.61 0.52
CA ASP A 360 12.75 10.25 0.01
C ASP A 360 11.48 9.51 0.46
N HIS A 361 11.07 8.57 -0.37
CA HIS A 361 9.94 7.69 -0.05
C HIS A 361 10.45 6.43 0.64
N ILE A 362 9.84 6.08 1.75
CA ILE A 362 10.15 4.86 2.52
C ILE A 362 8.96 3.91 2.41
N PHE A 363 9.21 2.67 1.95
CA PHE A 363 8.15 1.69 1.70
C PHE A 363 8.24 0.47 2.63
N MET A 364 9.44 0.15 3.14
CA MET A 364 9.66 -0.99 4.03
C MET A 364 10.89 -0.78 4.90
N ARG A 365 10.77 -1.16 6.19
CA ARG A 365 11.87 -1.09 7.15
C ARG A 365 12.07 -2.41 7.90
N ALA A 366 13.29 -2.67 8.34
CA ALA A 366 13.66 -3.86 9.12
C ALA A 366 12.88 -4.01 10.45
N PRO A 367 12.54 -2.95 11.21
CA PRO A 367 11.69 -3.05 12.40
C PRO A 367 10.34 -3.73 12.14
N GLU A 368 9.74 -3.53 10.98
CA GLU A 368 8.50 -4.23 10.60
C GLU A 368 8.72 -5.74 10.50
N MET A 369 9.81 -6.16 9.90
CA MET A 369 10.13 -7.59 9.75
C MET A 369 10.34 -8.25 11.11
N GLN A 370 11.00 -7.56 12.03
CA GLN A 370 11.18 -8.04 13.40
C GLN A 370 9.84 -8.20 14.14
N LEU A 371 8.90 -7.29 13.93
CA LEU A 371 7.55 -7.39 14.48
C LEU A 371 6.73 -8.52 13.84
N ILE A 372 6.93 -8.80 12.54
CA ILE A 372 6.31 -9.95 11.88
C ILE A 372 6.84 -11.25 12.48
N ILE A 373 8.15 -11.36 12.73
CA ILE A 373 8.74 -12.53 13.40
C ILE A 373 8.10 -12.72 14.78
N ALA A 374 8.01 -11.66 15.59
CA ALA A 374 7.40 -11.74 16.92
C ALA A 374 5.92 -12.18 16.86
N GLU A 375 5.12 -11.59 15.98
CA GLU A 375 3.71 -11.92 15.82
C GLU A 375 3.52 -13.36 15.36
N THR A 376 4.24 -13.78 14.34
CA THR A 376 4.08 -15.11 13.76
C THR A 376 4.58 -16.21 14.70
N ALA A 377 5.70 -16.00 15.39
CA ALA A 377 6.16 -16.92 16.43
C ALA A 377 5.11 -17.08 17.54
N CYS A 378 4.50 -15.99 18.00
CA CYS A 378 3.41 -16.02 18.98
C CYS A 378 2.23 -16.86 18.49
N ARG A 379 1.78 -16.62 17.26
CA ARG A 379 0.64 -17.33 16.64
C ARG A 379 0.92 -18.80 16.36
N LEU A 380 2.17 -19.17 16.11
CA LEU A 380 2.62 -20.55 15.93
C LEU A 380 2.85 -21.28 17.27
N GLY A 381 2.62 -20.61 18.41
CA GLY A 381 2.77 -21.19 19.74
C GLY A 381 4.20 -21.14 20.29
N ASN A 382 5.14 -20.50 19.58
CA ASN A 382 6.52 -20.32 20.03
C ASN A 382 6.67 -19.00 20.80
N GLU A 383 6.07 -18.93 22.00
CA GLU A 383 6.10 -17.71 22.82
C GLU A 383 7.53 -17.29 23.24
N SER A 384 8.45 -18.25 23.38
CA SER A 384 9.84 -17.94 23.74
C SER A 384 10.52 -17.10 22.66
N GLU A 385 10.38 -17.49 21.40
CA GLU A 385 10.91 -16.76 20.25
C GLU A 385 10.17 -15.42 20.07
N ALA A 386 8.84 -15.41 20.20
CA ALA A 386 8.04 -14.20 20.11
C ALA A 386 8.51 -13.12 21.11
N LYS A 387 8.72 -13.51 22.38
CA LYS A 387 9.25 -12.62 23.42
C LYS A 387 10.68 -12.17 23.12
N ALA A 388 11.54 -13.09 22.66
CA ALA A 388 12.92 -12.75 22.28
C ALA A 388 12.95 -11.73 21.15
N ALA A 389 12.18 -11.94 20.08
CA ALA A 389 12.10 -11.05 18.94
C ALA A 389 11.55 -9.67 19.33
N LEU A 390 10.48 -9.63 20.14
CA LEU A 390 9.92 -8.37 20.61
C LEU A 390 10.88 -7.63 21.54
N ASN A 391 11.48 -8.31 22.52
CA ASN A 391 12.44 -7.71 23.44
C ASN A 391 13.69 -7.19 22.69
N GLU A 392 14.14 -7.88 21.66
CA GLU A 392 15.28 -7.44 20.85
C GLU A 392 15.03 -6.12 20.13
N LEU A 393 13.85 -5.93 19.58
CA LEU A 393 13.45 -4.63 19.02
C LEU A 393 13.29 -3.59 20.14
N MET A 394 12.52 -3.93 21.16
CA MET A 394 12.10 -2.98 22.18
C MET A 394 13.23 -2.46 23.08
N LYS A 395 14.28 -3.24 23.30
CA LYS A 395 15.48 -2.76 24.03
C LYS A 395 16.13 -1.52 23.34
N THR A 396 15.91 -1.34 22.05
CA THR A 396 16.39 -0.17 21.31
C THR A 396 15.41 1.02 21.38
N ARG A 397 14.20 0.81 21.88
CA ARG A 397 13.13 1.82 22.00
C ARG A 397 12.93 2.28 23.43
N GLN A 398 12.97 1.35 24.40
CA GLN A 398 12.63 1.59 25.79
C GLN A 398 13.60 0.84 26.70
N GLU A 399 14.35 1.58 27.52
CA GLU A 399 15.19 0.98 28.55
C GLU A 399 14.35 0.23 29.58
N GLY A 400 14.75 -0.99 29.91
CA GLY A 400 14.06 -1.83 30.88
C GLY A 400 12.76 -2.46 30.39
N TYR A 401 12.49 -2.41 29.06
CA TYR A 401 11.32 -3.12 28.51
C TYR A 401 11.39 -4.63 28.77
N ASP A 402 10.28 -5.18 29.25
CA ASP A 402 10.13 -6.62 29.52
C ASP A 402 8.69 -7.09 29.26
N CYS A 403 8.55 -8.05 28.37
CA CYS A 403 7.29 -8.73 28.08
C CYS A 403 7.26 -10.19 28.58
N SER A 404 8.18 -10.60 29.47
CA SER A 404 8.34 -11.99 29.91
C SER A 404 7.08 -12.57 30.57
N SER A 405 6.31 -11.74 31.29
CA SER A 405 5.07 -12.14 31.97
C SER A 405 3.87 -12.30 31.05
N LYS A 406 3.92 -11.79 29.82
CA LYS A 406 2.80 -11.85 28.87
C LYS A 406 2.75 -13.21 28.18
N THR A 407 1.54 -13.74 27.96
CA THR A 407 1.30 -15.03 27.30
C THR A 407 0.04 -15.01 26.44
N GLY A 408 -0.05 -15.95 25.51
CA GLY A 408 -1.27 -16.21 24.75
C GLY A 408 -1.51 -15.28 23.56
N THR A 409 -2.56 -15.63 22.80
CA THR A 409 -2.89 -15.01 21.51
C THR A 409 -4.26 -14.33 21.50
N ALA A 410 -4.86 -14.09 22.67
CA ALA A 410 -6.16 -13.44 22.75
C ALA A 410 -6.10 -12.00 22.21
N LEU A 411 -7.08 -11.63 21.41
CA LEU A 411 -7.33 -10.25 20.98
C LEU A 411 -8.78 -9.89 21.32
N GLY A 412 -9.01 -8.64 21.67
CA GLY A 412 -10.36 -8.13 21.88
C GLY A 412 -11.15 -8.00 20.59
N LYS A 413 -12.46 -7.84 20.67
CA LYS A 413 -13.32 -7.58 19.51
C LYS A 413 -13.00 -6.22 18.89
N LEU A 414 -12.75 -5.22 19.72
CA LEU A 414 -12.29 -3.91 19.31
C LEU A 414 -10.78 -3.78 19.50
N THR A 415 -10.17 -2.96 18.68
CA THR A 415 -8.74 -2.66 18.72
C THR A 415 -8.28 -1.95 20.00
N THR A 416 -9.21 -1.49 20.80
CA THR A 416 -9.00 -0.84 22.10
C THR A 416 -9.31 -1.73 23.30
N ASP A 417 -9.84 -2.93 23.08
CA ASP A 417 -10.08 -3.90 24.17
C ASP A 417 -8.74 -4.45 24.64
N GLU A 418 -8.60 -4.59 25.95
CA GLU A 418 -7.36 -5.06 26.59
C GLU A 418 -7.53 -6.49 27.07
N THR A 419 -6.77 -7.41 26.50
CA THR A 419 -6.72 -8.84 26.93
C THR A 419 -5.51 -9.14 27.78
N GLY A 420 -4.47 -8.29 27.71
CA GLY A 420 -3.19 -8.49 28.38
C GLY A 420 -2.30 -9.56 27.74
N SER A 421 -2.70 -10.11 26.59
CA SER A 421 -1.98 -11.19 25.93
C SER A 421 -0.63 -10.74 25.32
N LEU A 422 0.25 -11.71 25.04
CA LEU A 422 1.50 -11.45 24.34
C LEU A 422 1.23 -10.94 22.91
N LEU A 423 0.24 -11.51 22.22
CA LEU A 423 -0.12 -11.08 20.89
C LEU A 423 -0.62 -9.62 20.88
N GLU A 424 -1.48 -9.25 21.83
CA GLU A 424 -1.94 -7.87 21.96
C GLU A 424 -0.78 -6.88 22.14
N GLU A 425 0.20 -7.25 22.98
CA GLU A 425 1.40 -6.43 23.18
C GLU A 425 2.19 -6.26 21.87
N ILE A 426 2.41 -7.34 21.12
CA ILE A 426 3.12 -7.29 19.83
C ILE A 426 2.37 -6.38 18.84
N ILE A 427 1.05 -6.51 18.76
CA ILE A 427 0.22 -5.66 17.89
C ILE A 427 0.26 -4.20 18.34
N LEU A 428 0.25 -3.93 19.65
CA LEU A 428 0.40 -2.57 20.16
C LEU A 428 1.75 -1.95 19.73
N GLN A 429 2.84 -2.71 19.89
CA GLN A 429 4.17 -2.24 19.47
C GLN A 429 4.25 -2.03 17.95
N ARG A 430 3.55 -2.85 17.15
CA ARG A 430 3.43 -2.67 15.70
C ARG A 430 2.65 -1.38 15.36
N ARG A 431 1.55 -1.08 16.03
CA ARG A 431 0.75 0.15 15.84
C ARG A 431 1.59 1.41 16.10
N ILE A 432 2.40 1.40 17.16
CA ILE A 432 3.29 2.52 17.51
C ILE A 432 4.42 2.66 16.49
N GLU A 433 5.13 1.55 16.21
CA GLU A 433 6.30 1.56 15.34
C GLU A 433 5.96 1.95 13.90
N LEU A 434 4.87 1.43 13.36
CA LEU A 434 4.49 1.60 11.96
C LEU A 434 3.42 2.68 11.74
N TRP A 435 3.13 3.51 12.74
CA TRP A 435 2.20 4.62 12.59
C TRP A 435 2.59 5.50 11.41
N GLY A 436 1.68 5.70 10.46
CA GLY A 436 1.89 6.47 9.24
C GLY A 436 2.68 5.77 8.11
N GLU A 437 3.05 4.48 8.26
CA GLU A 437 3.88 3.77 7.28
C GLU A 437 3.16 2.68 6.49
N TYR A 438 2.34 1.88 7.17
CA TYR A 438 1.82 0.64 6.59
C TYR A 438 0.36 0.71 6.14
N GLY A 439 -0.46 1.48 6.83
CA GLY A 439 -1.91 1.54 6.62
C GLY A 439 -2.67 0.71 7.66
N ARG A 440 -3.19 1.40 8.69
CA ARG A 440 -3.83 0.77 9.87
C ARG A 440 -4.99 -0.16 9.54
N VAL A 441 -5.83 0.20 8.57
CA VAL A 441 -6.99 -0.62 8.18
C VAL A 441 -6.59 -2.00 7.65
N TYR A 442 -5.43 -2.15 7.04
CA TYR A 442 -4.98 -3.48 6.58
C TYR A 442 -4.74 -4.42 7.76
N ASP A 443 -4.14 -3.92 8.86
CA ASP A 443 -3.99 -4.70 10.09
C ASP A 443 -5.34 -5.00 10.76
N ILE A 444 -6.25 -4.02 10.85
CA ILE A 444 -7.60 -4.21 11.42
C ILE A 444 -8.32 -5.34 10.68
N LYS A 445 -8.31 -5.31 9.35
CA LYS A 445 -8.96 -6.32 8.50
C LYS A 445 -8.39 -7.73 8.74
N ARG A 446 -7.05 -7.90 8.70
CA ARG A 446 -6.43 -9.22 8.89
C ARG A 446 -6.58 -9.76 10.31
N LEU A 447 -6.65 -8.87 11.31
CA LEU A 447 -6.85 -9.24 12.71
C LEU A 447 -8.30 -9.55 13.04
N ARG A 448 -9.22 -9.32 12.11
CA ARG A 448 -10.66 -9.52 12.30
C ARG A 448 -11.20 -8.74 13.51
N GLN A 449 -10.71 -7.52 13.69
CA GLN A 449 -11.16 -6.61 14.73
C GLN A 449 -12.01 -5.48 14.16
N GLY A 450 -12.83 -4.86 14.99
CA GLY A 450 -13.44 -3.59 14.73
C GLY A 450 -12.76 -2.46 15.51
N PHE A 451 -13.16 -1.22 15.26
CA PHE A 451 -12.70 -0.07 16.05
C PHE A 451 -13.83 0.95 16.25
N LYS A 452 -13.66 1.79 17.25
CA LYS A 452 -14.46 3.00 17.48
C LYS A 452 -13.55 4.21 17.64
N ARG A 453 -13.99 5.35 17.12
CA ARG A 453 -13.34 6.64 17.36
C ARG A 453 -14.12 7.38 18.42
N THR A 454 -13.41 7.98 19.37
CA THR A 454 -14.01 8.77 20.45
C THR A 454 -13.38 10.16 20.53
N ALA A 455 -14.09 11.08 21.15
CA ALA A 455 -13.55 12.44 21.41
C ALA A 455 -12.35 12.40 22.34
N ASP A 456 -12.27 11.45 23.27
CA ASP A 456 -11.13 11.29 24.20
C ASP A 456 -9.85 10.81 23.48
N MET A 457 -10.01 10.12 22.36
CA MET A 457 -8.88 9.78 21.48
C MET A 457 -8.37 10.99 20.69
N GLY A 458 -9.12 12.10 20.67
CA GLY A 458 -8.80 13.32 19.94
C GLY A 458 -9.55 13.49 18.62
N HIS A 459 -10.45 12.56 18.25
CA HIS A 459 -11.21 12.70 17.01
C HIS A 459 -12.25 13.81 17.12
N PRO A 460 -12.38 14.69 16.11
CA PRO A 460 -13.44 15.69 16.09
C PRO A 460 -14.83 15.02 15.93
N VAL A 461 -15.88 15.68 16.39
CA VAL A 461 -17.26 15.15 16.38
C VAL A 461 -17.66 14.62 15.01
N ALA A 462 -17.30 15.33 13.93
CA ALA A 462 -17.59 14.92 12.56
C ALA A 462 -16.93 13.60 12.14
N ALA A 463 -15.88 13.16 12.84
CA ALA A 463 -15.10 11.96 12.52
C ALA A 463 -15.32 10.80 13.49
N LEU A 464 -16.34 10.86 14.36
CA LEU A 464 -16.64 9.77 15.29
C LEU A 464 -17.27 8.54 14.61
N LEU A 465 -17.72 8.68 13.37
CA LEU A 465 -18.25 7.60 12.53
C LEU A 465 -19.44 6.83 13.14
N ASN A 466 -20.26 7.50 13.96
CA ASN A 466 -21.38 6.89 14.70
C ASN A 466 -22.47 6.28 13.79
N ASN A 467 -22.48 6.64 12.51
CA ASN A 467 -23.40 6.13 11.49
C ASN A 467 -22.80 5.00 10.65
N LEU A 468 -21.61 4.52 11.00
CA LEU A 468 -20.91 3.43 10.33
C LEU A 468 -20.73 2.24 11.27
N HIS A 469 -20.44 1.11 10.69
CA HIS A 469 -20.23 -0.15 11.41
C HIS A 469 -18.76 -0.55 11.44
N THR A 470 -17.87 0.43 11.74
CA THR A 470 -16.43 0.18 11.87
C THR A 470 -16.07 -0.73 13.05
N ASP A 471 -17.01 -1.00 13.95
CA ASP A 471 -16.90 -1.96 15.05
C ASP A 471 -17.26 -3.41 14.66
N ASP A 472 -17.61 -3.63 13.39
CA ASP A 472 -17.90 -4.95 12.84
C ASP A 472 -16.83 -5.35 11.80
N PRO A 473 -16.06 -6.42 12.01
CA PRO A 473 -15.06 -6.90 11.06
C PRO A 473 -15.64 -7.37 9.72
N GLU A 474 -16.96 -7.61 9.65
CA GLU A 474 -17.66 -7.98 8.41
C GLU A 474 -18.06 -6.78 7.55
N THR A 475 -17.85 -5.56 8.03
CA THR A 475 -18.30 -4.35 7.35
C THR A 475 -17.68 -4.17 5.96
N PHE A 476 -18.47 -3.65 5.02
CA PHE A 476 -17.97 -3.13 3.75
C PHE A 476 -17.51 -1.66 3.85
N ASP A 477 -17.60 -1.04 5.03
CA ASP A 477 -17.30 0.38 5.19
C ASP A 477 -15.87 0.77 4.80
N TRP A 478 -14.90 -0.11 4.93
CA TRP A 478 -13.53 0.11 4.49
C TRP A 478 -13.17 -0.54 3.13
N VAL A 479 -14.17 -0.98 2.36
CA VAL A 479 -13.98 -1.57 1.02
C VAL A 479 -14.39 -0.56 -0.03
N LEU A 480 -13.49 -0.22 -0.97
CA LEU A 480 -13.83 0.68 -2.06
C LEU A 480 -14.75 0.00 -3.08
N THR A 481 -15.61 0.79 -3.70
CA THR A 481 -16.40 0.38 -4.87
C THR A 481 -15.55 0.38 -6.12
N PHE A 482 -15.84 -0.49 -7.09
CA PHE A 482 -15.20 -0.44 -8.39
C PHE A 482 -15.59 0.84 -9.12
N PRO A 483 -14.67 1.47 -9.87
CA PRO A 483 -14.98 2.70 -10.58
C PRO A 483 -16.00 2.47 -11.69
N SER A 484 -16.87 3.44 -11.92
CA SER A 484 -17.92 3.34 -12.93
C SER A 484 -17.36 3.03 -14.32
N LYS A 485 -16.21 3.61 -14.69
CA LYS A 485 -15.56 3.34 -15.97
C LYS A 485 -15.18 1.86 -16.16
N GLU A 486 -14.76 1.18 -15.09
CA GLU A 486 -14.49 -0.26 -15.15
C GLU A 486 -15.79 -1.06 -15.30
N VAL A 487 -16.80 -0.75 -14.49
CA VAL A 487 -18.11 -1.44 -14.54
C VAL A 487 -18.81 -1.23 -15.90
N ASP A 488 -18.66 -0.05 -16.48
CA ASP A 488 -19.23 0.27 -17.81
C ASP A 488 -18.52 -0.47 -18.93
N ALA A 489 -17.20 -0.60 -18.86
CA ALA A 489 -16.39 -1.29 -19.86
C ALA A 489 -16.40 -2.80 -19.70
N ASN A 490 -16.44 -3.31 -18.47
CA ASN A 490 -16.38 -4.72 -18.13
C ASN A 490 -17.68 -5.21 -17.49
N LYS A 491 -18.57 -5.75 -18.29
CA LYS A 491 -19.91 -6.22 -17.84
C LYS A 491 -19.87 -7.47 -16.96
N LEU A 492 -18.68 -8.07 -16.77
CA LEU A 492 -18.49 -9.22 -15.89
C LEU A 492 -18.14 -8.79 -14.44
N ILE A 493 -17.97 -7.50 -14.16
CA ILE A 493 -17.74 -6.98 -12.80
C ILE A 493 -19.05 -6.92 -12.02
N LEU A 494 -19.16 -7.73 -10.98
CA LEU A 494 -20.16 -7.54 -9.92
C LEU A 494 -19.66 -6.42 -8.99
N GLN A 495 -20.47 -5.35 -8.80
CA GLN A 495 -20.09 -4.21 -7.95
C GLN A 495 -20.03 -4.60 -6.46
N ASN A 496 -19.10 -4.02 -5.72
CA ASN A 496 -19.13 -4.05 -4.26
C ASN A 496 -20.33 -3.26 -3.72
N PRO A 497 -20.86 -3.62 -2.55
CA PRO A 497 -21.93 -2.85 -1.91
C PRO A 497 -21.60 -1.36 -1.78
N THR A 498 -22.56 -0.51 -2.14
CA THR A 498 -22.40 0.95 -2.18
C THR A 498 -22.96 1.64 -0.96
N GLY A 499 -23.71 0.92 -0.11
CA GLY A 499 -24.27 1.43 1.15
C GLY A 499 -23.24 1.52 2.27
N SER A 500 -23.62 2.17 3.36
CA SER A 500 -22.79 2.30 4.57
C SER A 500 -22.73 1.01 5.39
N TYR A 501 -23.78 0.24 5.36
CA TYR A 501 -23.82 -1.11 5.93
C TYR A 501 -24.60 -2.02 4.98
N PRO A 502 -24.08 -3.20 4.64
CA PRO A 502 -24.75 -4.06 3.72
C PRO A 502 -26.07 -4.58 4.31
N THR A 503 -27.13 -4.45 3.54
CA THR A 503 -28.34 -5.26 3.71
C THR A 503 -28.00 -6.72 3.43
N ASN A 504 -28.91 -7.66 3.73
CA ASN A 504 -28.67 -9.07 3.37
C ASN A 504 -28.41 -9.25 1.86
N GLU A 505 -29.00 -8.41 1.00
CA GLU A 505 -28.76 -8.40 -0.44
C GLU A 505 -27.38 -7.86 -0.78
N ASP A 506 -26.90 -6.86 -0.04
CA ASP A 506 -25.56 -6.27 -0.22
C ASP A 506 -24.43 -7.22 0.21
N LEU A 507 -24.66 -8.08 1.22
CA LEU A 507 -23.70 -9.11 1.61
C LEU A 507 -23.43 -10.14 0.51
N GLU A 508 -24.25 -10.19 -0.53
CA GLU A 508 -24.08 -11.00 -1.73
C GLU A 508 -23.22 -10.31 -2.80
N GLY A 509 -22.87 -9.02 -2.62
CA GLY A 509 -22.08 -8.25 -3.60
C GLY A 509 -20.67 -8.80 -3.86
N ASP A 510 -20.18 -9.70 -3.03
CA ASP A 510 -18.94 -10.46 -3.25
C ASP A 510 -19.16 -11.97 -3.30
N ASP A 511 -20.42 -12.43 -3.49
CA ASP A 511 -20.75 -13.85 -3.62
C ASP A 511 -20.43 -14.35 -5.05
N PRO A 512 -19.56 -15.36 -5.23
CA PRO A 512 -19.23 -15.92 -6.53
C PRO A 512 -20.44 -16.46 -7.31
N SER A 513 -21.48 -16.93 -6.62
CA SER A 513 -22.70 -17.45 -7.27
C SER A 513 -23.52 -16.36 -7.99
N LYS A 514 -23.29 -15.10 -7.64
CA LYS A 514 -23.94 -13.91 -8.21
C LYS A 514 -23.11 -13.27 -9.32
N ALA A 515 -21.89 -13.74 -9.55
CA ALA A 515 -21.04 -13.19 -10.62
C ALA A 515 -21.72 -13.33 -11.99
N PRO A 516 -21.66 -12.30 -12.85
CA PRO A 516 -22.10 -12.41 -14.22
C PRO A 516 -21.35 -13.55 -14.94
N LYS A 517 -22.09 -14.38 -15.66
CA LYS A 517 -21.49 -15.49 -16.43
C LYS A 517 -21.14 -14.97 -17.82
N THR A 518 -20.01 -15.45 -18.35
CA THR A 518 -19.72 -15.32 -19.78
C THR A 518 -20.73 -16.16 -20.53
N GLU A 519 -21.50 -15.55 -21.45
CA GLU A 519 -22.37 -16.27 -22.39
C GLU A 519 -21.57 -17.14 -23.35
#